data_941dc08e761413bc430c1e724cedcde4
#
_entry.id   941dc08e761413bc430c1e724cedcde4
#
_cell.length_a   1.000
_cell.length_b   1.000
_cell.length_c   1.000
_cell.angle_alpha   90.00
_cell.angle_beta   90.00
_cell.angle_gamma   90.00
#
_symmetry.space_group_name_H-M   'P 1'
#
loop_
_entity.id
_entity.type
_entity.pdbx_description
1 polymer ?
#
loop_
_entity_poly.entity_id
_entity_poly.type
_entity_poly.pdbx_seq_one_letter_code
_entity_poly.pdbx_strand_id
1 'polypeptide(L)'
;MLVGGGVCPTIIGSCFITVSGAGIVLELSRHIQTYRSVCLPQYYAAYDEETERIMSFSKNIAALVTALGTGIAAVAGFSAAALASQPVPWQTGFQAAVTPVMEQINDFHNLLLVIIIVITIFVTALMMYVMWRFSAKNNPEPSKTTHNTLIEIIWTAVPIMILVVISVPSLKLLYLEDKAPNAEMTLKVTANQFYWNYEYPDHGGFAFDATMVDEADLKKGQPRLLTADEAVVVPVNTEVRVLLAAADVIHAWAMPAFGVKTDAVPGRLNETWFKVTKEGTYYGQCSELCGTNHGFMPIMVKVVSKEDFAKWVAKAKVEYASDEAAEPAVKVATITKN
;
A
#
# COMPACT_ATOMS: atom_id res chain seq x y z
N MET A 1 12.85 44.22 -8.15
CA MET A 1 11.66 43.99 -7.33
C MET A 1 11.89 42.68 -6.53
N LEU A 2 12.17 42.84 -5.24
CA LEU A 2 12.49 41.76 -4.33
C LEU A 2 11.17 41.07 -3.90
N VAL A 3 11.01 39.80 -4.18
CA VAL A 3 9.94 38.97 -3.62
C VAL A 3 10.51 38.24 -2.41
N GLY A 4 10.01 38.62 -1.22
CA GLY A 4 10.48 38.09 0.04
C GLY A 4 10.06 36.63 0.23
N GLY A 5 11.02 35.73 0.24
CA GLY A 5 10.87 34.37 0.70
C GLY A 5 10.78 34.36 2.23
N GLY A 6 9.62 34.01 2.76
CA GLY A 6 9.44 33.77 4.19
C GLY A 6 10.20 32.51 4.62
N VAL A 7 11.34 32.72 5.24
CA VAL A 7 12.14 31.65 5.84
C VAL A 7 11.45 31.19 7.11
N CYS A 8 11.03 29.94 7.18
CA CYS A 8 10.57 29.32 8.41
C CYS A 8 11.77 29.27 9.40
N PRO A 9 11.70 29.82 10.60
CA PRO A 9 12.86 29.89 11.49
C PRO A 9 13.28 28.49 11.91
N THR A 10 14.52 28.17 11.64
CA THR A 10 15.20 26.96 12.10
C THR A 10 15.31 27.00 13.62
N ILE A 11 14.43 26.34 14.32
CA ILE A 11 14.55 26.17 15.80
C ILE A 11 15.43 24.93 16.05
N ILE A 12 16.74 25.15 15.96
CA ILE A 12 17.73 24.33 16.66
C ILE A 12 18.23 25.21 17.82
N GLY A 13 17.85 24.89 19.05
CA GLY A 13 18.49 25.49 20.19
C GLY A 13 17.54 25.87 21.32
N SER A 14 17.58 25.09 22.38
CA SER A 14 17.31 25.45 23.77
C SER A 14 15.89 25.87 24.15
N CYS A 15 15.09 24.87 24.47
CA CYS A 15 13.88 25.08 25.26
C CYS A 15 14.29 25.37 26.71
N PHE A 16 14.33 26.65 27.12
CA PHE A 16 14.33 27.05 28.52
C PHE A 16 12.91 27.01 29.05
N ILE A 17 12.62 26.02 29.88
CA ILE A 17 11.32 25.93 30.59
C ILE A 17 11.42 26.81 31.84
N THR A 18 10.78 27.98 31.82
CA THR A 18 10.44 28.71 33.05
C THR A 18 8.99 28.37 33.40
N VAL A 19 8.84 27.68 34.53
CA VAL A 19 7.55 27.23 35.07
C VAL A 19 6.89 28.40 35.79
N SER A 20 5.78 28.93 35.24
CA SER A 20 4.82 29.72 36.00
C SER A 20 3.42 29.45 35.41
N GLY A 21 2.50 29.10 36.32
CA GLY A 21 1.25 28.40 35.99
C GLY A 21 0.30 29.10 35.02
N ALA A 22 -0.55 28.31 34.40
CA ALA A 22 -1.67 28.60 33.53
C ALA A 22 -1.42 29.28 32.16
N GLY A 23 -0.32 30.03 31.95
CA GLY A 23 -0.04 30.69 30.67
C GLY A 23 0.61 29.78 29.61
N ILE A 24 1.36 28.77 30.03
CA ILE A 24 2.20 27.92 29.16
C ILE A 24 1.38 27.01 28.26
N VAL A 25 0.26 26.50 28.73
CA VAL A 25 -0.59 25.55 27.97
C VAL A 25 -1.26 26.25 26.76
N LEU A 26 -1.62 27.50 26.90
CA LEU A 26 -2.25 28.28 25.81
C LEU A 26 -1.25 28.72 24.76
N GLU A 27 0.00 29.00 25.13
CA GLU A 27 1.05 29.43 24.22
C GLU A 27 1.62 28.24 23.43
N LEU A 28 1.82 27.09 24.07
CA LEU A 28 2.17 25.85 23.42
C LEU A 28 1.11 25.39 22.41
N SER A 29 -0.16 25.50 22.77
CA SER A 29 -1.30 25.17 21.91
C SER A 29 -1.35 26.08 20.67
N ARG A 30 -1.10 27.37 20.81
CA ARG A 30 -1.03 28.32 19.67
C ARG A 30 0.16 28.03 18.76
N HIS A 31 1.34 27.71 19.30
CA HIS A 31 2.50 27.34 18.49
C HIS A 31 2.30 26.03 17.74
N ILE A 32 1.71 25.03 18.37
CA ILE A 32 1.39 23.74 17.72
C ILE A 32 0.33 23.95 16.63
N GLN A 33 -0.67 24.79 16.86
CA GLN A 33 -1.71 25.08 15.89
C GLN A 33 -1.17 25.88 14.70
N THR A 34 -0.28 26.84 14.92
CA THR A 34 0.39 27.61 13.86
C THR A 34 1.36 26.76 13.06
N TYR A 35 2.10 25.85 13.72
CA TYR A 35 2.97 24.89 13.06
C TYR A 35 2.17 23.92 12.17
N ARG A 36 1.03 23.46 12.66
CA ARG A 36 0.15 22.51 11.95
C ARG A 36 -0.59 23.15 10.76
N SER A 37 -0.95 24.44 10.85
CA SER A 37 -1.72 25.11 9.80
C SER A 37 -0.88 25.82 8.74
N VAL A 38 0.36 26.22 9.06
CA VAL A 38 1.20 27.05 8.15
C VAL A 38 2.46 26.30 7.70
N CYS A 39 3.21 25.69 8.61
CA CYS A 39 4.50 25.06 8.28
C CYS A 39 4.34 23.68 7.65
N LEU A 40 3.39 22.85 8.10
CA LEU A 40 3.16 21.53 7.52
C LEU A 40 2.75 21.58 6.03
N PRO A 41 1.76 22.40 5.62
CA PRO A 41 1.39 22.46 4.21
C PRO A 41 2.52 22.97 3.30
N GLN A 42 3.31 23.95 3.77
CA GLN A 42 4.47 24.45 3.01
C GLN A 42 5.61 23.46 2.92
N TYR A 43 5.83 22.68 3.99
CA TYR A 43 6.81 21.59 3.99
C TYR A 43 6.40 20.48 3.01
N TYR A 44 5.12 20.10 2.99
CA TYR A 44 4.62 19.11 2.05
C TYR A 44 4.65 19.59 0.61
N ALA A 45 4.34 20.87 0.33
CA ALA A 45 4.40 21.44 -1.00
C ALA A 45 5.83 21.52 -1.55
N ALA A 46 6.81 21.94 -0.72
CA ALA A 46 8.22 21.96 -1.11
C ALA A 46 8.79 20.54 -1.31
N TYR A 47 8.32 19.58 -0.49
CA TYR A 47 8.69 18.17 -0.60
C TYR A 47 8.14 17.52 -1.86
N ASP A 48 6.93 17.90 -2.31
CA ASP A 48 6.34 17.43 -3.55
C ASP A 48 7.11 17.89 -4.80
N GLU A 49 7.56 19.15 -4.84
CA GLU A 49 8.29 19.68 -6.00
C GLU A 49 9.68 19.02 -6.18
N GLU A 50 10.37 18.72 -5.10
CA GLU A 50 11.67 18.06 -5.15
C GLU A 50 11.57 16.56 -5.50
N THR A 51 10.53 15.89 -5.00
CA THR A 51 10.24 14.48 -5.34
C THR A 51 9.73 14.32 -6.77
N GLU A 52 8.97 15.25 -7.30
CA GLU A 52 8.57 15.28 -8.70
C GLU A 52 9.81 15.37 -9.62
N ARG A 53 10.82 16.16 -9.26
CA ARG A 53 12.10 16.23 -10.01
C ARG A 53 12.87 14.91 -9.96
N ILE A 54 12.95 14.25 -8.81
CA ILE A 54 13.65 12.97 -8.65
C ILE A 54 12.91 11.86 -9.42
N MET A 55 11.57 11.83 -9.36
CA MET A 55 10.76 10.87 -10.13
C MET A 55 10.82 11.15 -11.64
N SER A 56 10.88 12.41 -12.06
CA SER A 56 11.09 12.79 -13.47
C SER A 56 12.46 12.34 -13.97
N PHE A 57 13.49 12.43 -13.15
CA PHE A 57 14.82 11.93 -13.48
C PHE A 57 14.85 10.39 -13.59
N SER A 58 14.15 9.67 -12.71
CA SER A 58 14.03 8.21 -12.79
C SER A 58 13.23 7.76 -14.02
N LYS A 59 12.16 8.48 -14.39
CA LYS A 59 11.39 8.24 -15.63
C LYS A 59 12.25 8.42 -16.87
N ASN A 60 13.14 9.39 -16.88
CA ASN A 60 14.05 9.62 -18.01
C ASN A 60 15.13 8.52 -18.11
N ILE A 61 15.63 8.01 -16.99
CA ILE A 61 16.55 6.85 -16.97
C ILE A 61 15.84 5.58 -17.42
N ALA A 62 14.62 5.33 -16.93
CA ALA A 62 13.81 4.19 -17.37
C ALA A 62 13.48 4.26 -18.87
N ALA A 63 13.18 5.45 -19.40
CA ALA A 63 12.95 5.67 -20.82
C ALA A 63 14.22 5.41 -21.66
N LEU A 64 15.40 5.74 -21.14
CA LEU A 64 16.68 5.48 -21.81
C LEU A 64 17.02 3.99 -21.85
N VAL A 65 16.71 3.25 -20.77
CA VAL A 65 16.92 1.78 -20.69
C VAL A 65 15.92 1.04 -21.57
N THR A 66 14.66 1.51 -21.64
CA THR A 66 13.64 0.95 -22.55
C THR A 66 13.94 1.24 -24.02
N ALA A 67 14.52 2.39 -24.36
CA ALA A 67 14.91 2.73 -25.74
C ALA A 67 16.05 1.85 -26.28
N LEU A 68 16.88 1.26 -25.41
CA LEU A 68 17.94 0.31 -25.76
C LEU A 68 17.46 -1.15 -25.88
N GLY A 69 16.24 -1.46 -25.42
CA GLY A 69 15.67 -2.83 -25.39
C GLY A 69 14.52 -3.11 -26.37
N THR A 70 14.00 -2.11 -27.08
CA THR A 70 12.82 -2.28 -27.94
C THR A 70 13.15 -2.50 -29.41
N GLY A 71 13.48 -3.73 -29.70
CA GLY A 71 13.31 -4.26 -31.05
C GLY A 71 12.53 -5.57 -30.98
N ILE A 72 11.21 -5.52 -30.80
CA ILE A 72 10.14 -6.49 -31.19
C ILE A 72 8.96 -6.23 -30.24
N ALA A 73 7.97 -5.46 -30.68
CA ALA A 73 6.65 -5.47 -30.08
C ALA A 73 5.60 -5.76 -31.16
N ALA A 74 5.08 -6.98 -31.14
CA ALA A 74 3.89 -7.35 -31.87
C ALA A 74 2.69 -6.68 -31.23
N VAL A 75 1.95 -5.87 -31.98
CA VAL A 75 0.69 -5.25 -31.59
C VAL A 75 -0.40 -6.33 -31.60
N ALA A 76 -0.81 -6.80 -30.41
CA ALA A 76 -2.03 -7.59 -30.25
C ALA A 76 -3.13 -6.63 -29.79
N GLY A 77 -4.19 -6.49 -30.61
CA GLY A 77 -5.36 -5.69 -30.27
C GLY A 77 -6.09 -6.23 -29.04
N PHE A 78 -6.15 -5.41 -27.99
CA PHE A 78 -6.95 -5.71 -26.82
C PHE A 78 -8.36 -5.18 -27.02
N SER A 79 -9.32 -6.12 -27.18
CA SER A 79 -10.73 -5.83 -26.96
C SER A 79 -10.92 -5.40 -25.50
N ALA A 80 -11.70 -4.34 -25.27
CA ALA A 80 -12.08 -3.90 -23.93
C ALA A 80 -13.03 -4.91 -23.26
N ALA A 81 -12.49 -6.03 -22.81
CA ALA A 81 -13.15 -6.87 -21.84
C ALA A 81 -13.14 -6.14 -20.50
N ALA A 82 -14.24 -6.15 -19.75
CA ALA A 82 -14.31 -5.64 -18.39
C ALA A 82 -13.07 -6.11 -17.63
N LEU A 83 -12.24 -5.16 -17.19
CA LEU A 83 -10.92 -5.44 -16.63
C LEU A 83 -11.08 -6.19 -15.30
N ALA A 84 -11.09 -7.52 -15.37
CA ALA A 84 -10.83 -8.33 -14.19
C ALA A 84 -9.31 -8.33 -13.97
N SER A 85 -8.84 -7.77 -12.86
CA SER A 85 -7.43 -7.91 -12.49
C SER A 85 -7.29 -9.15 -11.63
N GLN A 86 -6.69 -10.17 -12.22
CA GLN A 86 -6.38 -11.47 -11.59
C GLN A 86 -4.95 -11.86 -11.95
N PRO A 87 -4.31 -12.76 -11.19
CA PRO A 87 -3.03 -13.32 -11.56
C PRO A 87 -3.10 -14.01 -12.93
N VAL A 88 -2.08 -13.80 -13.77
CA VAL A 88 -1.97 -14.47 -15.06
C VAL A 88 -0.76 -15.41 -15.05
N PRO A 89 -0.82 -16.56 -15.76
CA PRO A 89 0.31 -17.49 -15.82
C PRO A 89 1.59 -16.80 -16.29
N TRP A 90 2.74 -17.12 -15.63
CA TRP A 90 4.06 -16.58 -15.95
C TRP A 90 4.23 -15.07 -15.75
N GLN A 91 3.35 -14.44 -15.01
CA GLN A 91 3.48 -13.03 -14.67
C GLN A 91 4.74 -12.78 -13.82
N THR A 92 5.64 -11.90 -14.30
CA THR A 92 6.88 -11.55 -13.61
C THR A 92 6.81 -10.24 -12.85
N GLY A 93 5.77 -9.44 -13.08
CA GLY A 93 5.50 -8.17 -12.39
C GLY A 93 4.23 -8.23 -11.54
N PHE A 94 3.88 -7.10 -10.94
CA PHE A 94 2.62 -6.97 -10.21
C PHE A 94 1.41 -6.98 -11.16
N GLN A 95 0.22 -7.17 -10.59
CA GLN A 95 -1.03 -6.96 -11.30
C GLN A 95 -1.15 -5.49 -11.75
N ALA A 96 -1.99 -5.24 -12.77
CA ALA A 96 -2.21 -3.90 -13.26
C ALA A 96 -2.69 -2.97 -12.13
N ALA A 97 -2.02 -1.86 -11.92
CA ALA A 97 -2.40 -0.86 -10.94
C ALA A 97 -3.74 -0.21 -11.32
N VAL A 98 -4.62 -0.09 -10.34
CA VAL A 98 -5.93 0.55 -10.51
C VAL A 98 -6.22 1.58 -9.40
N THR A 99 -5.24 1.84 -8.57
CA THR A 99 -5.27 2.85 -7.52
C THR A 99 -4.01 3.71 -7.58
N PRO A 100 -4.05 4.97 -7.14
CA PRO A 100 -2.85 5.82 -7.05
C PRO A 100 -1.76 5.24 -6.15
N VAL A 101 -2.16 4.53 -5.08
CA VAL A 101 -1.22 3.85 -4.17
C VAL A 101 -0.45 2.76 -4.91
N MET A 102 -1.16 1.88 -5.64
CA MET A 102 -0.51 0.79 -6.39
C MET A 102 0.38 1.32 -7.53
N GLU A 103 0.03 2.44 -8.15
CA GLU A 103 0.90 3.09 -9.14
C GLU A 103 2.23 3.52 -8.49
N GLN A 104 2.20 4.13 -7.31
CA GLN A 104 3.41 4.52 -6.58
C GLN A 104 4.21 3.31 -6.07
N ILE A 105 3.55 2.23 -5.66
CA ILE A 105 4.22 0.96 -5.33
C ILE A 105 5.00 0.42 -6.54
N ASN A 106 4.38 0.43 -7.73
CA ASN A 106 5.05 0.01 -8.96
C ASN A 106 6.26 0.88 -9.30
N ASP A 107 6.13 2.19 -9.19
CA ASP A 107 7.24 3.13 -9.46
C ASP A 107 8.39 2.91 -8.48
N PHE A 108 8.09 2.75 -7.20
CA PHE A 108 9.08 2.47 -6.18
C PHE A 108 9.76 1.10 -6.38
N HIS A 109 8.98 0.07 -6.70
CA HIS A 109 9.51 -1.26 -7.05
C HIS A 109 10.48 -1.19 -8.24
N ASN A 110 10.12 -0.47 -9.30
CA ASN A 110 10.96 -0.32 -10.47
C ASN A 110 12.29 0.38 -10.15
N LEU A 111 12.26 1.41 -9.28
CA LEU A 111 13.49 2.04 -8.78
C LEU A 111 14.38 1.04 -8.04
N LEU A 112 13.81 0.27 -7.13
CA LEU A 112 14.55 -0.76 -6.38
C LEU A 112 15.10 -1.84 -7.32
N LEU A 113 14.32 -2.27 -8.30
CA LEU A 113 14.73 -3.29 -9.28
C LEU A 113 15.96 -2.84 -10.08
N VAL A 114 15.98 -1.58 -10.54
CA VAL A 114 17.15 -1.02 -11.24
C VAL A 114 18.39 -1.03 -10.33
N ILE A 115 18.25 -0.57 -9.08
CA ILE A 115 19.35 -0.55 -8.11
C ILE A 115 19.89 -1.97 -7.88
N ILE A 116 19.01 -2.95 -7.65
CA ILE A 116 19.37 -4.34 -7.38
C ILE A 116 20.07 -4.96 -8.60
N ILE A 117 19.57 -4.72 -9.82
CA ILE A 117 20.19 -5.23 -11.06
C ILE A 117 21.59 -4.66 -11.22
N VAL A 118 21.79 -3.37 -11.03
CA VAL A 118 23.11 -2.72 -11.14
C VAL A 118 24.08 -3.30 -10.11
N ILE A 119 23.67 -3.45 -8.86
CA ILE A 119 24.50 -4.06 -7.81
C ILE A 119 24.85 -5.52 -8.16
N THR A 120 23.87 -6.29 -8.61
CA THR A 120 24.07 -7.71 -8.98
C THR A 120 25.06 -7.86 -10.13
N ILE A 121 24.91 -7.04 -11.18
CA ILE A 121 25.84 -7.04 -12.33
C ILE A 121 27.25 -6.64 -11.85
N PHE A 122 27.36 -5.58 -11.05
CA PHE A 122 28.66 -5.13 -10.52
C PHE A 122 29.36 -6.22 -9.70
N VAL A 123 28.66 -6.82 -8.74
CA VAL A 123 29.23 -7.88 -7.88
C VAL A 123 29.61 -9.11 -8.70
N THR A 124 28.74 -9.52 -9.64
CA THR A 124 29.02 -10.65 -10.53
C THR A 124 30.25 -10.41 -11.40
N ALA A 125 30.35 -9.22 -11.98
CA ALA A 125 31.53 -8.84 -12.80
C ALA A 125 32.80 -8.78 -11.95
N LEU A 126 32.73 -8.26 -10.73
CA LEU A 126 33.82 -8.25 -9.78
C LEU A 126 34.29 -9.67 -9.41
N MET A 127 33.34 -10.58 -9.12
CA MET A 127 33.63 -11.98 -8.83
C MET A 127 34.31 -12.67 -10.02
N MET A 128 33.79 -12.50 -11.24
CA MET A 128 34.40 -13.06 -12.45
C MET A 128 35.81 -12.51 -12.68
N TYR A 129 36.01 -11.18 -12.48
CA TYR A 129 37.32 -10.54 -12.55
C TYR A 129 38.31 -11.14 -11.55
N VAL A 130 37.90 -11.30 -10.29
CA VAL A 130 38.74 -11.88 -9.23
C VAL A 130 39.12 -13.33 -9.57
N MET A 131 38.17 -14.16 -9.96
CA MET A 131 38.43 -15.56 -10.33
C MET A 131 39.38 -15.67 -11.52
N TRP A 132 39.27 -14.82 -12.54
CA TRP A 132 40.16 -14.82 -13.69
C TRP A 132 41.53 -14.23 -13.35
N ARG A 133 41.57 -13.02 -12.78
CA ARG A 133 42.83 -12.28 -12.58
C ARG A 133 43.72 -12.87 -11.50
N PHE A 134 43.14 -13.41 -10.43
CA PHE A 134 43.85 -13.93 -9.27
C PHE A 134 43.89 -15.47 -9.22
N SER A 135 43.59 -16.14 -10.31
CA SER A 135 43.79 -17.59 -10.43
C SER A 135 45.30 -17.94 -10.28
N ALA A 136 45.60 -19.10 -9.77
CA ALA A 136 46.99 -19.55 -9.56
C ALA A 136 47.86 -19.47 -10.82
N LYS A 137 47.25 -19.65 -12.02
CA LYS A 137 47.92 -19.52 -13.31
C LYS A 137 48.32 -18.07 -13.64
N ASN A 138 47.43 -17.11 -13.33
CA ASN A 138 47.59 -15.72 -13.71
C ASN A 138 48.24 -14.87 -12.60
N ASN A 139 48.31 -15.39 -11.37
CA ASN A 139 48.84 -14.71 -10.18
C ASN A 139 49.60 -15.73 -9.31
N PRO A 140 50.76 -16.24 -9.75
CA PRO A 140 51.53 -17.27 -9.03
C PRO A 140 52.05 -16.76 -7.67
N GLU A 141 52.33 -15.48 -7.56
CA GLU A 141 52.79 -14.84 -6.31
C GLU A 141 51.75 -13.81 -5.82
N PRO A 142 50.90 -14.16 -4.84
CA PRO A 142 49.86 -13.27 -4.36
C PRO A 142 50.46 -12.12 -3.55
N SER A 143 49.83 -10.94 -3.65
CA SER A 143 50.18 -9.77 -2.83
C SER A 143 49.92 -10.03 -1.35
N LYS A 144 50.75 -9.46 -0.49
CA LYS A 144 50.60 -9.51 0.98
C LYS A 144 49.81 -8.32 1.53
N THR A 145 49.29 -7.45 0.67
CA THR A 145 48.45 -6.31 1.10
C THR A 145 47.15 -6.83 1.67
N THR A 146 46.86 -6.50 2.93
CA THR A 146 45.70 -7.03 3.69
C THR A 146 44.55 -6.02 3.82
N HIS A 147 44.80 -4.74 3.62
CA HIS A 147 43.80 -3.70 3.82
C HIS A 147 44.05 -2.49 2.91
N ASN A 148 43.02 -1.72 2.67
CA ASN A 148 43.05 -0.44 1.99
C ASN A 148 41.93 0.48 2.50
N THR A 149 42.30 1.43 3.34
CA THR A 149 41.39 2.32 4.05
C THR A 149 40.48 3.11 3.12
N LEU A 150 40.94 3.52 1.92
CA LEU A 150 40.10 4.21 0.97
C LEU A 150 38.95 3.34 0.45
N ILE A 151 39.27 2.09 0.10
CA ILE A 151 38.26 1.13 -0.39
C ILE A 151 37.27 0.82 0.76
N GLU A 152 37.75 0.70 1.99
CA GLU A 152 36.91 0.45 3.17
C GLU A 152 35.92 1.60 3.41
N ILE A 153 36.36 2.84 3.28
CA ILE A 153 35.48 4.01 3.35
C ILE A 153 34.44 3.97 2.22
N ILE A 154 34.85 3.67 0.98
CA ILE A 154 33.97 3.64 -0.17
C ILE A 154 32.89 2.55 -0.02
N TRP A 155 33.28 1.30 0.35
CA TRP A 155 32.29 0.23 0.48
C TRP A 155 31.36 0.39 1.69
N THR A 156 31.70 1.25 2.65
CA THR A 156 30.82 1.64 3.75
C THR A 156 29.90 2.79 3.34
N ALA A 157 30.45 3.83 2.73
CA ALA A 157 29.71 5.05 2.40
C ALA A 157 28.69 4.84 1.27
N VAL A 158 29.05 4.08 0.21
CA VAL A 158 28.18 3.87 -0.94
C VAL A 158 26.86 3.17 -0.58
N PRO A 159 26.83 2.04 0.16
CA PRO A 159 25.57 1.43 0.60
C PRO A 159 24.73 2.36 1.47
N ILE A 160 25.35 3.13 2.38
CA ILE A 160 24.64 4.11 3.21
C ILE A 160 23.96 5.16 2.31
N MET A 161 24.66 5.69 1.33
CA MET A 161 24.08 6.67 0.39
C MET A 161 22.93 6.07 -0.43
N ILE A 162 23.03 4.83 -0.87
CA ILE A 162 21.95 4.12 -1.56
C ILE A 162 20.71 4.01 -0.65
N LEU A 163 20.89 3.61 0.60
CA LEU A 163 19.79 3.53 1.58
C LEU A 163 19.15 4.90 1.84
N VAL A 164 19.92 5.97 1.94
CA VAL A 164 19.40 7.35 2.08
C VAL A 164 18.53 7.73 0.88
N VAL A 165 18.99 7.42 -0.34
CA VAL A 165 18.21 7.69 -1.57
C VAL A 165 16.90 6.90 -1.59
N ILE A 166 16.91 5.63 -1.18
CA ILE A 166 15.73 4.77 -1.13
C ILE A 166 14.74 5.22 -0.04
N SER A 167 15.23 5.72 1.10
CA SER A 167 14.37 6.06 2.23
C SER A 167 13.38 7.18 1.92
N VAL A 168 13.74 8.14 1.07
CA VAL A 168 12.88 9.29 0.74
C VAL A 168 11.57 8.84 0.06
N PRO A 169 11.58 8.13 -1.09
CA PRO A 169 10.34 7.66 -1.71
C PRO A 169 9.63 6.60 -0.86
N SER A 170 10.37 5.76 -0.11
CA SER A 170 9.79 4.76 0.79
C SER A 170 8.94 5.39 1.89
N LEU A 171 9.45 6.41 2.58
CA LEU A 171 8.69 7.09 3.63
C LEU A 171 7.48 7.84 3.07
N LYS A 172 7.60 8.46 1.89
CA LYS A 172 6.46 9.12 1.22
C LYS A 172 5.34 8.13 0.95
N LEU A 173 5.67 6.95 0.41
CA LEU A 173 4.70 5.90 0.14
C LEU A 173 4.05 5.39 1.44
N LEU A 174 4.85 5.12 2.47
CA LEU A 174 4.36 4.67 3.78
C LEU A 174 3.33 5.65 4.37
N TYR A 175 3.61 6.96 4.35
CA TYR A 175 2.66 7.96 4.84
C TYR A 175 1.40 8.08 3.98
N LEU A 176 1.49 7.80 2.68
CA LEU A 176 0.31 7.78 1.81
C LEU A 176 -0.60 6.59 2.15
N GLU A 177 -0.04 5.43 2.46
CA GLU A 177 -0.78 4.22 2.80
C GLU A 177 -1.45 4.28 4.18
N ASP A 178 -0.85 5.01 5.14
CA ASP A 178 -1.23 4.97 6.55
C ASP A 178 -2.60 5.60 6.84
N LYS A 179 -3.08 6.57 6.06
CA LYS A 179 -4.33 7.29 6.36
C LYS A 179 -5.16 7.58 5.13
N ALA A 180 -6.46 7.28 5.21
CA ALA A 180 -7.45 7.78 4.28
C ALA A 180 -7.52 9.31 4.37
N PRO A 181 -7.18 10.08 3.30
CA PRO A 181 -7.14 11.53 3.38
C PRO A 181 -8.54 12.14 3.56
N ASN A 182 -9.55 11.67 2.83
CA ASN A 182 -10.92 12.16 2.86
C ASN A 182 -11.91 11.02 2.59
N ALA A 183 -12.06 10.09 3.52
CA ALA A 183 -12.94 8.95 3.33
C ALA A 183 -14.40 9.39 3.03
N GLU A 184 -14.89 9.03 1.86
CA GLU A 184 -16.27 9.27 1.42
C GLU A 184 -17.20 8.11 1.82
N MET A 185 -16.63 6.94 2.10
CA MET A 185 -17.34 5.71 2.43
C MET A 185 -16.51 4.87 3.39
N THR A 186 -17.16 4.22 4.34
CA THR A 186 -16.55 3.24 5.25
C THR A 186 -17.04 1.84 4.91
N LEU A 187 -16.11 0.89 4.81
CA LEU A 187 -16.36 -0.55 4.74
C LEU A 187 -15.77 -1.19 5.98
N LYS A 188 -16.57 -1.89 6.76
CA LYS A 188 -16.08 -2.69 7.87
C LYS A 188 -15.94 -4.13 7.43
N VAL A 189 -14.80 -4.74 7.74
CA VAL A 189 -14.44 -6.10 7.35
C VAL A 189 -14.05 -6.88 8.60
N THR A 190 -14.76 -7.97 8.84
CA THR A 190 -14.44 -8.89 9.93
C THR A 190 -14.02 -10.24 9.33
N ALA A 191 -12.81 -10.66 9.65
CA ALA A 191 -12.29 -11.97 9.23
C ALA A 191 -12.74 -13.08 10.16
N ASN A 192 -13.06 -14.22 9.58
CA ASN A 192 -13.41 -15.44 10.28
C ASN A 192 -12.73 -16.65 9.62
N GLN A 193 -12.60 -17.76 10.30
CA GLN A 193 -12.15 -19.04 9.74
C GLN A 193 -13.36 -19.77 9.10
N PHE A 194 -13.60 -19.77 7.78
CA PHE A 194 -12.73 -19.26 6.70
C PHE A 194 -13.57 -18.46 5.71
N TYR A 195 -14.02 -17.29 6.10
CA TYR A 195 -14.83 -16.38 5.28
C TYR A 195 -14.61 -14.93 5.72
N TRP A 196 -15.11 -13.99 4.93
CA TRP A 196 -15.12 -12.57 5.23
C TRP A 196 -16.54 -12.09 5.48
N ASN A 197 -16.77 -11.36 6.58
CA ASN A 197 -17.99 -10.61 6.81
C ASN A 197 -17.77 -9.14 6.43
N TYR A 198 -18.67 -8.58 5.65
CA TYR A 198 -18.63 -7.20 5.17
C TYR A 198 -19.84 -6.42 5.68
N GLU A 199 -19.61 -5.26 6.28
CA GLU A 199 -20.65 -4.36 6.78
C GLU A 199 -20.49 -2.98 6.15
N TYR A 200 -21.61 -2.33 5.81
CA TYR A 200 -21.69 -0.99 5.19
C TYR A 200 -22.33 0.02 6.15
N PRO A 201 -21.59 0.56 7.14
CA PRO A 201 -22.15 1.43 8.20
C PRO A 201 -22.83 2.68 7.64
N ASP A 202 -22.23 3.32 6.63
CA ASP A 202 -22.74 4.57 6.06
C ASP A 202 -23.99 4.37 5.17
N HIS A 203 -24.33 3.11 4.86
CA HIS A 203 -25.40 2.77 3.94
C HIS A 203 -26.53 1.97 4.61
N GLY A 204 -26.68 2.09 5.92
CA GLY A 204 -27.76 1.47 6.69
C GLY A 204 -27.35 0.26 7.50
N GLY A 205 -26.04 -0.02 7.60
CA GLY A 205 -25.50 -1.05 8.49
C GLY A 205 -25.79 -2.48 8.07
N PHE A 206 -26.23 -2.74 6.82
CA PHE A 206 -26.39 -4.10 6.36
C PHE A 206 -25.05 -4.80 6.25
N ALA A 207 -25.06 -6.11 6.52
CA ALA A 207 -23.87 -6.95 6.48
C ALA A 207 -24.17 -8.27 5.76
N PHE A 208 -23.13 -8.87 5.19
CA PHE A 208 -23.21 -10.19 4.56
C PHE A 208 -21.87 -10.91 4.68
N ASP A 209 -21.94 -12.22 4.59
CA ASP A 209 -20.77 -13.10 4.53
C ASP A 209 -20.39 -13.37 3.07
N ALA A 210 -19.10 -13.51 2.83
CA ALA A 210 -18.55 -13.89 1.53
C ALA A 210 -17.69 -15.14 1.69
N THR A 211 -18.13 -16.22 1.06
CA THR A 211 -17.47 -17.52 1.08
C THR A 211 -16.93 -17.89 -0.31
N MET A 212 -15.95 -18.78 -0.37
CA MET A 212 -15.41 -19.24 -1.63
C MET A 212 -16.44 -20.10 -2.38
N VAL A 213 -16.58 -19.86 -3.68
CA VAL A 213 -17.38 -20.71 -4.57
C VAL A 213 -16.63 -22.00 -4.87
N ASP A 214 -17.30 -23.14 -4.71
CA ASP A 214 -16.75 -24.45 -5.02
C ASP A 214 -16.41 -24.56 -6.52
N GLU A 215 -15.37 -25.34 -6.84
CA GLU A 215 -14.89 -25.48 -8.22
C GLU A 215 -15.96 -26.01 -9.19
N ALA A 216 -16.90 -26.85 -8.68
CA ALA A 216 -17.99 -27.41 -9.45
C ALA A 216 -19.06 -26.35 -9.86
N ASP A 217 -19.18 -25.28 -9.06
CA ASP A 217 -20.20 -24.24 -9.24
C ASP A 217 -19.66 -22.98 -9.95
N LEU A 218 -18.38 -22.99 -10.32
CA LEU A 218 -17.76 -21.86 -11.02
C LEU A 218 -18.37 -21.67 -12.41
N LYS A 219 -18.76 -20.43 -12.71
CA LYS A 219 -19.21 -20.01 -14.04
C LYS A 219 -18.01 -19.77 -14.96
N LYS A 220 -18.25 -19.86 -16.27
CA LYS A 220 -17.22 -19.59 -17.28
C LYS A 220 -16.61 -18.17 -17.09
N GLY A 221 -15.32 -18.13 -16.95
CA GLY A 221 -14.55 -16.88 -16.75
C GLY A 221 -14.31 -16.48 -15.29
N GLN A 222 -14.89 -17.20 -14.33
CA GLN A 222 -14.57 -17.02 -12.91
C GLN A 222 -13.27 -17.75 -12.55
N PRO A 223 -12.31 -17.10 -11.89
CA PRO A 223 -11.07 -17.72 -11.51
C PRO A 223 -11.24 -18.66 -10.31
N ARG A 224 -10.65 -19.85 -10.43
CA ARG A 224 -10.58 -20.83 -9.36
C ARG A 224 -9.88 -20.25 -8.13
N LEU A 225 -10.36 -20.53 -6.92
CA LEU A 225 -9.84 -20.09 -5.60
C LEU A 225 -9.90 -18.57 -5.36
N LEU A 226 -10.39 -17.77 -6.31
CA LEU A 226 -10.48 -16.32 -6.17
C LEU A 226 -11.92 -15.80 -6.22
N THR A 227 -12.87 -16.65 -6.63
CA THR A 227 -14.28 -16.27 -6.72
C THR A 227 -14.96 -16.51 -5.39
N ALA A 228 -15.62 -15.47 -4.88
CA ALA A 228 -16.55 -15.57 -3.76
C ALA A 228 -18.01 -15.58 -4.28
N ASP A 229 -18.92 -16.14 -3.48
CA ASP A 229 -20.37 -16.12 -3.72
C ASP A 229 -20.92 -14.70 -3.73
N GLU A 230 -20.49 -13.88 -2.76
CA GLU A 230 -20.83 -12.47 -2.65
C GLU A 230 -19.60 -11.58 -2.86
N ALA A 231 -19.79 -10.45 -3.56
CA ALA A 231 -18.74 -9.48 -3.83
C ALA A 231 -18.95 -8.21 -3.02
N VAL A 232 -17.87 -7.66 -2.50
CA VAL A 232 -17.85 -6.28 -2.03
C VAL A 232 -18.08 -5.36 -3.23
N VAL A 233 -19.08 -4.48 -3.16
CA VAL A 233 -19.37 -3.51 -4.23
C VAL A 233 -18.98 -2.12 -3.77
N VAL A 234 -18.21 -1.41 -4.58
CA VAL A 234 -17.76 -0.04 -4.27
C VAL A 234 -17.88 0.86 -5.50
N PRO A 235 -18.14 2.16 -5.33
CA PRO A 235 -18.21 3.09 -6.44
C PRO A 235 -16.81 3.49 -6.92
N VAL A 236 -16.66 3.66 -8.23
CA VAL A 236 -15.42 4.12 -8.86
C VAL A 236 -15.06 5.55 -8.41
N ASN A 237 -13.77 5.88 -8.35
CA ASN A 237 -13.23 7.18 -7.96
C ASN A 237 -13.67 7.70 -6.58
N THR A 238 -14.00 6.78 -5.66
CA THR A 238 -14.44 7.08 -4.30
C THR A 238 -13.37 6.60 -3.32
N GLU A 239 -13.06 7.42 -2.32
CA GLU A 239 -12.14 7.07 -1.25
C GLU A 239 -12.85 6.20 -0.21
N VAL A 240 -12.52 4.92 -0.20
CA VAL A 240 -13.09 3.92 0.71
C VAL A 240 -12.13 3.67 1.86
N ARG A 241 -12.59 3.98 3.05
CA ARG A 241 -11.93 3.61 4.30
C ARG A 241 -12.32 2.19 4.65
N VAL A 242 -11.36 1.33 4.95
CA VAL A 242 -11.59 -0.05 5.38
C VAL A 242 -11.19 -0.21 6.84
N LEU A 243 -12.13 -0.61 7.66
CA LEU A 243 -11.92 -0.97 9.06
C LEU A 243 -11.82 -2.48 9.17
N LEU A 244 -10.71 -2.99 9.69
CA LEU A 244 -10.37 -4.40 9.71
C LEU A 244 -10.27 -4.95 11.12
N ALA A 245 -10.99 -6.03 11.40
CA ALA A 245 -10.88 -6.81 12.61
C ALA A 245 -10.98 -8.31 12.31
N ALA A 246 -10.65 -9.15 13.25
CA ALA A 246 -10.90 -10.58 13.17
C ALA A 246 -11.65 -11.07 14.42
N ALA A 247 -12.49 -12.09 14.23
CA ALA A 247 -13.27 -12.67 15.32
C ALA A 247 -12.51 -13.79 16.07
N ASP A 248 -11.56 -14.44 15.42
CA ASP A 248 -10.93 -15.68 15.89
C ASP A 248 -9.39 -15.61 15.91
N VAL A 249 -8.74 -15.67 14.75
CA VAL A 249 -7.28 -15.62 14.61
C VAL A 249 -6.85 -14.45 13.73
N ILE A 250 -5.55 -14.25 13.55
CA ILE A 250 -5.05 -13.21 12.64
C ILE A 250 -5.28 -13.66 11.20
N HIS A 251 -5.80 -12.76 10.37
CA HIS A 251 -5.92 -12.86 8.92
C HIS A 251 -5.31 -11.60 8.29
N ALA A 252 -5.17 -11.55 6.98
CA ALA A 252 -4.82 -10.30 6.27
C ALA A 252 -5.70 -10.10 5.04
N TRP A 253 -6.33 -8.94 4.96
CA TRP A 253 -7.11 -8.53 3.80
C TRP A 253 -6.17 -7.95 2.74
N ALA A 254 -5.99 -8.67 1.65
CA ALA A 254 -5.01 -8.32 0.62
C ALA A 254 -5.64 -8.22 -0.75
N MET A 255 -5.50 -7.03 -1.38
CA MET A 255 -5.94 -6.73 -2.74
C MET A 255 -4.76 -6.24 -3.58
N PRO A 256 -4.06 -7.14 -4.30
CA PRO A 256 -2.83 -6.81 -5.01
C PRO A 256 -2.98 -5.69 -6.04
N ALA A 257 -4.09 -5.65 -6.79
CA ALA A 257 -4.35 -4.60 -7.77
C ALA A 257 -4.57 -3.21 -7.14
N PHE A 258 -4.92 -3.16 -5.84
CA PHE A 258 -5.15 -1.92 -5.08
C PHE A 258 -3.89 -1.45 -4.35
N GLY A 259 -2.90 -2.32 -4.18
CA GLY A 259 -1.73 -2.06 -3.34
C GLY A 259 -2.05 -2.12 -1.84
N VAL A 260 -3.10 -2.85 -1.46
CA VAL A 260 -3.54 -2.97 -0.06
C VAL A 260 -3.22 -4.36 0.47
N LYS A 261 -2.61 -4.40 1.64
CA LYS A 261 -2.43 -5.59 2.46
C LYS A 261 -2.35 -5.18 3.93
N THR A 262 -3.38 -5.50 4.70
CA THR A 262 -3.50 -5.10 6.10
C THR A 262 -4.05 -6.24 6.94
N ASP A 263 -3.43 -6.47 8.09
CA ASP A 263 -3.82 -7.55 9.00
C ASP A 263 -5.15 -7.25 9.69
N ALA A 264 -6.00 -8.26 9.75
CA ALA A 264 -7.19 -8.30 10.60
C ALA A 264 -6.83 -9.04 11.88
N VAL A 265 -6.76 -8.31 13.00
CA VAL A 265 -6.25 -8.84 14.29
C VAL A 265 -7.39 -8.90 15.31
N PRO A 266 -7.57 -10.03 16.03
CA PRO A 266 -8.56 -10.13 17.10
C PRO A 266 -8.33 -9.09 18.19
N GLY A 267 -9.40 -8.38 18.59
CA GLY A 267 -9.34 -7.36 19.64
C GLY A 267 -8.69 -6.03 19.22
N ARG A 268 -8.31 -5.87 17.97
CA ARG A 268 -7.75 -4.63 17.41
C ARG A 268 -8.51 -4.22 16.15
N LEU A 269 -8.82 -2.94 16.03
CA LEU A 269 -9.37 -2.36 14.81
C LEU A 269 -8.24 -1.70 14.02
N ASN A 270 -7.83 -2.33 12.93
CA ASN A 270 -6.89 -1.77 11.97
C ASN A 270 -7.64 -0.97 10.91
N GLU A 271 -6.93 -0.05 10.26
CA GLU A 271 -7.48 0.82 9.22
C GLU A 271 -6.57 0.80 7.99
N THR A 272 -7.19 0.79 6.82
CA THR A 272 -6.55 1.01 5.53
C THR A 272 -7.52 1.74 4.61
N TRP A 273 -7.09 2.10 3.41
CA TRP A 273 -7.94 2.76 2.44
C TRP A 273 -7.54 2.46 1.01
N PHE A 274 -8.47 2.66 0.09
CA PHE A 274 -8.20 2.61 -1.33
C PHE A 274 -9.12 3.53 -2.12
N LYS A 275 -8.68 3.90 -3.32
CA LYS A 275 -9.49 4.63 -4.32
C LYS A 275 -9.26 3.99 -5.67
N VAL A 276 -10.25 3.23 -6.14
CA VAL A 276 -10.16 2.55 -7.43
C VAL A 276 -10.60 3.48 -8.55
N THR A 277 -9.75 3.62 -9.57
CA THR A 277 -9.98 4.56 -10.69
C THR A 277 -10.63 3.93 -11.91
N LYS A 278 -10.78 2.61 -11.93
CA LYS A 278 -11.32 1.85 -13.08
C LYS A 278 -12.39 0.88 -12.62
N GLU A 279 -13.53 0.85 -13.32
CA GLU A 279 -14.57 -0.15 -13.09
C GLU A 279 -14.08 -1.55 -13.46
N GLY A 280 -14.58 -2.57 -12.76
CA GLY A 280 -14.21 -3.96 -13.01
C GLY A 280 -14.37 -4.84 -11.77
N THR A 281 -13.97 -6.11 -11.91
CA THR A 281 -13.93 -7.07 -10.82
C THR A 281 -12.47 -7.37 -10.46
N TYR A 282 -12.16 -7.28 -9.19
CA TYR A 282 -10.80 -7.42 -8.67
C TYR A 282 -10.77 -8.52 -7.62
N TYR A 283 -9.65 -9.24 -7.56
CA TYR A 283 -9.52 -10.42 -6.73
C TYR A 283 -8.34 -10.29 -5.78
N GLY A 284 -8.54 -10.78 -4.57
CA GLY A 284 -7.56 -10.89 -3.52
C GLY A 284 -7.75 -12.17 -2.71
N GLN A 285 -6.92 -12.35 -1.71
CA GLN A 285 -6.97 -13.53 -0.83
C GLN A 285 -6.53 -13.16 0.58
N CYS A 286 -6.89 -13.99 1.56
CA CYS A 286 -6.28 -13.94 2.87
C CYS A 286 -4.76 -14.11 2.73
N SER A 287 -3.99 -13.23 3.36
CA SER A 287 -2.53 -13.16 3.21
C SER A 287 -1.76 -13.28 4.53
N GLU A 288 -2.43 -13.77 5.60
CA GLU A 288 -1.81 -14.18 6.86
C GLU A 288 -2.32 -15.58 7.22
N LEU A 289 -1.40 -16.51 7.56
CA LEU A 289 -1.74 -17.90 7.81
C LEU A 289 -2.73 -18.04 8.97
N CYS A 290 -3.97 -18.41 8.65
CA CYS A 290 -5.09 -18.46 9.58
C CYS A 290 -5.61 -19.86 9.89
N GLY A 291 -5.06 -20.91 9.28
CA GLY A 291 -5.44 -22.32 9.54
C GLY A 291 -5.56 -23.17 8.28
N THR A 292 -6.29 -24.28 8.38
CA THR A 292 -6.37 -25.32 7.35
C THR A 292 -6.88 -24.82 6.00
N ASN A 293 -7.88 -23.93 6.01
CA ASN A 293 -8.49 -23.39 4.79
C ASN A 293 -8.03 -21.95 4.50
N HIS A 294 -6.81 -21.59 4.91
CA HIS A 294 -6.22 -20.26 4.65
C HIS A 294 -6.29 -19.83 3.18
N GLY A 295 -6.03 -20.72 2.25
CA GLY A 295 -6.10 -20.44 0.80
C GLY A 295 -7.51 -20.47 0.20
N PHE A 296 -8.56 -20.69 1.01
CA PHE A 296 -9.95 -20.93 0.60
C PHE A 296 -10.91 -19.85 1.12
N MET A 297 -10.42 -18.63 1.36
CA MET A 297 -11.21 -17.46 1.72
C MET A 297 -10.80 -16.26 0.86
N PRO A 298 -11.28 -16.23 -0.40
CA PRO A 298 -10.95 -15.18 -1.35
C PRO A 298 -11.64 -13.86 -1.00
N ILE A 299 -11.12 -12.79 -1.61
CA ILE A 299 -11.69 -11.46 -1.58
C ILE A 299 -12.09 -11.09 -3.01
N MET A 300 -13.34 -10.74 -3.23
CA MET A 300 -13.83 -10.28 -4.52
C MET A 300 -14.45 -8.88 -4.39
N VAL A 301 -13.87 -7.90 -5.11
CA VAL A 301 -14.36 -6.52 -5.11
C VAL A 301 -14.84 -6.15 -6.49
N LYS A 302 -16.10 -5.72 -6.60
CA LYS A 302 -16.72 -5.22 -7.82
C LYS A 302 -16.81 -3.70 -7.78
N VAL A 303 -16.07 -3.04 -8.63
CA VAL A 303 -16.08 -1.58 -8.77
C VAL A 303 -17.05 -1.21 -9.89
N VAL A 304 -18.00 -0.35 -9.55
CA VAL A 304 -19.10 0.04 -10.45
C VAL A 304 -19.25 1.55 -10.52
N SER A 305 -20.09 2.05 -11.43
CA SER A 305 -20.46 3.47 -11.46
C SER A 305 -21.15 3.91 -10.16
N LYS A 306 -21.14 5.21 -9.85
CA LYS A 306 -21.85 5.73 -8.66
C LYS A 306 -23.35 5.48 -8.72
N GLU A 307 -23.93 5.51 -9.93
CA GLU A 307 -25.36 5.21 -10.15
C GLU A 307 -25.68 3.74 -9.90
N ASP A 308 -24.85 2.83 -10.39
CA ASP A 308 -25.08 1.39 -10.20
C ASP A 308 -24.80 0.96 -8.77
N PHE A 309 -23.86 1.63 -8.09
CA PHE A 309 -23.65 1.45 -6.66
C PHE A 309 -24.92 1.83 -5.86
N ALA A 310 -25.53 2.99 -6.16
CA ALA A 310 -26.77 3.40 -5.49
C ALA A 310 -27.93 2.40 -5.70
N LYS A 311 -28.07 1.86 -6.91
CA LYS A 311 -29.05 0.80 -7.21
C LYS A 311 -28.76 -0.49 -6.43
N TRP A 312 -27.48 -0.88 -6.38
CA TRP A 312 -27.06 -2.07 -5.62
C TRP A 312 -27.33 -1.90 -4.13
N VAL A 313 -26.99 -0.74 -3.52
CA VAL A 313 -27.28 -0.45 -2.11
C VAL A 313 -28.77 -0.57 -1.80
N ALA A 314 -29.63 -0.04 -2.69
CA ALA A 314 -31.09 -0.14 -2.50
C ALA A 314 -31.57 -1.60 -2.48
N LYS A 315 -31.01 -2.46 -3.34
CA LYS A 315 -31.29 -3.89 -3.38
C LYS A 315 -30.72 -4.61 -2.16
N ALA A 316 -29.44 -4.35 -1.82
CA ALA A 316 -28.73 -4.97 -0.73
C ALA A 316 -29.38 -4.73 0.64
N LYS A 317 -29.92 -3.52 0.88
CA LYS A 317 -30.71 -3.22 2.08
C LYS A 317 -31.92 -4.10 2.29
N VAL A 318 -32.52 -4.60 1.22
CA VAL A 318 -33.69 -5.50 1.28
C VAL A 318 -33.22 -6.95 1.40
N GLU A 319 -32.18 -7.32 0.66
CA GLU A 319 -31.65 -8.68 0.59
C GLU A 319 -30.91 -9.10 1.88
N TYR A 320 -30.13 -8.17 2.44
CA TYR A 320 -29.36 -8.37 3.67
C TYR A 320 -29.96 -7.63 4.86
N ALA A 321 -31.26 -7.34 4.83
CA ALA A 321 -31.94 -6.83 6.02
C ALA A 321 -31.81 -7.89 7.10
N SER A 322 -31.00 -7.65 8.11
CA SER A 322 -30.81 -8.56 9.22
C SER A 322 -32.13 -8.72 9.96
N ASP A 323 -32.51 -9.95 10.26
CA ASP A 323 -33.53 -10.29 11.26
C ASP A 323 -33.13 -9.81 12.67
N GLU A 324 -31.96 -9.20 12.80
CA GLU A 324 -31.35 -8.66 14.03
C GLU A 324 -32.06 -7.43 14.61
N ALA A 325 -33.09 -6.91 13.92
CA ALA A 325 -34.04 -5.97 14.53
C ALA A 325 -34.88 -6.59 15.68
N ALA A 326 -34.71 -7.89 15.98
CA ALA A 326 -35.47 -8.64 16.99
C ALA A 326 -34.68 -8.92 18.29
N GLU A 327 -33.38 -8.65 18.38
CA GLU A 327 -32.71 -8.77 19.69
C GLU A 327 -32.74 -7.46 20.47
N PRO A 328 -33.34 -7.45 21.68
CA PRO A 328 -33.33 -6.26 22.53
C PRO A 328 -31.90 -5.97 22.97
N ALA A 329 -31.48 -4.72 22.76
CA ALA A 329 -30.19 -4.21 23.19
C ALA A 329 -29.80 -4.75 24.57
N VAL A 330 -28.70 -5.50 24.65
CA VAL A 330 -28.14 -5.98 25.93
C VAL A 330 -27.90 -4.75 26.79
N LYS A 331 -28.69 -4.62 27.85
CA LYS A 331 -28.50 -3.57 28.86
C LYS A 331 -27.15 -3.81 29.50
N VAL A 332 -26.18 -2.99 29.17
CA VAL A 332 -24.91 -2.93 29.89
C VAL A 332 -25.24 -2.61 31.34
N ALA A 333 -25.00 -3.58 32.21
CA ALA A 333 -25.19 -3.41 33.65
C ALA A 333 -24.24 -2.32 34.14
N THR A 334 -24.81 -1.21 34.59
CA THR A 334 -24.05 -0.12 35.20
C THR A 334 -23.48 -0.66 36.51
N ILE A 335 -22.16 -0.89 36.53
CA ILE A 335 -21.44 -1.21 37.78
C ILE A 335 -21.43 0.06 38.61
N THR A 336 -22.34 0.17 39.57
CA THR A 336 -22.25 1.15 40.62
C THR A 336 -21.11 0.80 41.56
N LYS A 337 -20.04 1.59 41.55
CA LYS A 337 -19.03 1.55 42.61
C LYS A 337 -19.66 1.91 43.94
N ASN A 338 -19.68 0.96 44.87
CA ASN A 338 -19.76 1.23 46.31
C ASN A 338 -18.36 1.49 46.85
#